data_28fc702b3127f52c7268851317e079a7
#
_entry.id   28fc702b3127f52c7268851317e079a7
#
_cell.length_a   1.000
_cell.length_b   1.000
_cell.length_c   1.000
_cell.angle_alpha   90.00
_cell.angle_beta   90.00
_cell.angle_gamma   90.00
#
_symmetry.space_group_name_H-M   'P 1'
#
loop_
_entity.id
_entity.type
_entity.pdbx_description
1 polymer ?
#
loop_
_entity_poly.entity_id
_entity_poly.type
_entity_poly.pdbx_seq_one_letter_code
_entity_poly.pdbx_strand_id
1 'polypeptide(L)'
;MKDTLSIARELIGCTLVSISGEGTTAGRIVEAEAYLGKADSAAHAFRGRVDGRTEVLYRQGGYAYVFLIYGMYSCFNVSTGPEGVPECVLIRALEPLEGIELMRSRRGREKLTDLCSGPGKLCRAMGISREQYGTDLTRDRLFILPKKPDDVPEIAATPRINVEYAAEHKAMPWRFVDKNSRYLSVKLK
;
A
#
# COMPACT_ATOMS: atom_id res chain seq x y z
N MET A 1 0.47 0.62 -20.84
CA MET A 1 0.50 0.47 -19.37
C MET A 1 -0.27 1.64 -18.77
N LYS A 2 -1.06 1.43 -17.70
CA LYS A 2 -1.76 2.52 -17.00
C LYS A 2 -0.75 3.33 -16.20
N ASP A 3 -1.03 4.63 -16.01
CA ASP A 3 -0.25 5.50 -15.15
C ASP A 3 -0.47 5.15 -13.66
N THR A 4 0.48 5.54 -12.80
CA THR A 4 0.48 5.19 -11.38
C THR A 4 -0.71 5.77 -10.60
N LEU A 5 -1.24 6.94 -10.99
CA LEU A 5 -2.44 7.51 -10.36
C LEU A 5 -3.68 6.66 -10.66
N SER A 6 -3.83 6.23 -11.91
CA SER A 6 -4.90 5.32 -12.33
C SER A 6 -4.80 3.99 -11.58
N ILE A 7 -3.60 3.41 -11.47
CA ILE A 7 -3.36 2.16 -10.72
C ILE A 7 -3.72 2.34 -9.24
N ALA A 8 -3.28 3.42 -8.60
CA ALA A 8 -3.60 3.70 -7.20
C ALA A 8 -5.11 3.78 -6.95
N ARG A 9 -5.85 4.41 -7.87
CA ARG A 9 -7.30 4.49 -7.83
C ARG A 9 -7.97 3.12 -8.03
N GLU A 10 -7.48 2.32 -8.97
CA GLU A 10 -8.03 0.99 -9.27
C GLU A 10 -7.77 -0.04 -8.17
N LEU A 11 -6.68 0.11 -7.42
CA LEU A 11 -6.36 -0.74 -6.27
C LEU A 11 -7.39 -0.59 -5.14
N ILE A 12 -8.12 0.53 -5.04
CA ILE A 12 -9.21 0.67 -4.07
C ILE A 12 -10.33 -0.33 -4.40
N GLY A 13 -10.67 -1.17 -3.44
CA GLY A 13 -11.63 -2.28 -3.57
C GLY A 13 -10.97 -3.64 -3.90
N CYS A 14 -9.73 -3.67 -4.39
CA CYS A 14 -8.98 -4.91 -4.56
C CYS A 14 -8.65 -5.56 -3.21
N THR A 15 -8.37 -6.85 -3.20
CA THR A 15 -8.05 -7.60 -1.98
C THR A 15 -6.56 -7.97 -1.96
N LEU A 16 -5.84 -7.49 -0.94
CA LEU A 16 -4.49 -7.95 -0.63
C LEU A 16 -4.56 -9.25 0.16
N VAL A 17 -3.85 -10.28 -0.30
CA VAL A 17 -3.76 -11.60 0.35
C VAL A 17 -2.32 -11.89 0.73
N SER A 18 -2.12 -12.40 1.95
CA SER A 18 -0.82 -12.84 2.45
C SER A 18 -0.95 -14.25 3.06
N ILE A 19 -0.17 -15.20 2.54
CA ILE A 19 -0.10 -16.59 3.00
C ILE A 19 1.22 -16.81 3.70
N SER A 20 1.16 -17.22 4.97
CA SER A 20 2.33 -17.51 5.80
C SER A 20 2.26 -18.93 6.39
N GLY A 21 3.29 -19.35 7.11
CA GLY A 21 3.24 -20.60 7.90
C GLY A 21 2.22 -20.59 9.02
N GLU A 22 1.77 -19.41 9.47
CA GLU A 22 0.75 -19.27 10.52
C GLU A 22 -0.68 -19.27 9.96
N GLY A 23 -0.85 -19.11 8.63
CA GLY A 23 -2.14 -19.10 7.96
C GLY A 23 -2.28 -17.98 6.92
N THR A 24 -3.50 -17.83 6.42
CA THR A 24 -3.88 -16.82 5.42
C THR A 24 -4.50 -15.60 6.09
N THR A 25 -4.12 -14.43 5.63
CA THR A 25 -4.79 -13.17 5.97
C THR A 25 -5.16 -12.42 4.69
N ALA A 26 -6.34 -11.81 4.65
CA ALA A 26 -6.79 -11.02 3.52
C ALA A 26 -7.50 -9.75 3.98
N GLY A 27 -7.35 -8.67 3.21
CA GLY A 27 -8.01 -7.40 3.47
C GLY A 27 -8.29 -6.61 2.19
N ARG A 28 -9.46 -5.97 2.15
CA ARG A 28 -9.87 -5.09 1.06
C ARG A 28 -9.12 -3.76 1.18
N ILE A 29 -8.48 -3.33 0.12
CA ILE A 29 -7.75 -2.05 0.08
C ILE A 29 -8.76 -0.91 0.10
N VAL A 30 -8.65 -0.04 1.11
CA VAL A 30 -9.55 1.10 1.29
C VAL A 30 -8.82 2.45 1.25
N GLU A 31 -7.48 2.42 1.26
CA GLU A 31 -6.65 3.62 1.22
C GLU A 31 -5.31 3.31 0.56
N ALA A 32 -4.91 4.14 -0.42
CA ALA A 32 -3.65 4.03 -1.15
C ALA A 32 -3.10 5.40 -1.51
N GLU A 33 -1.77 5.53 -1.64
CA GLU A 33 -1.09 6.75 -2.08
C GLU A 33 -0.15 6.47 -3.23
N ALA A 34 -0.23 7.30 -4.29
CA ALA A 34 0.69 7.24 -5.42
C ALA A 34 1.95 8.05 -5.16
N TYR A 35 3.10 7.51 -5.60
CA TYR A 35 4.42 8.14 -5.57
C TYR A 35 5.04 8.07 -6.96
N LEU A 36 5.25 9.24 -7.58
CA LEU A 36 5.61 9.38 -9.00
C LEU A 36 7.13 9.45 -9.24
N GLY A 37 7.89 8.72 -8.45
CA GLY A 37 9.30 8.44 -8.69
C GLY A 37 10.19 9.69 -8.79
N LYS A 38 10.89 9.84 -9.92
CA LYS A 38 11.95 10.86 -10.09
C LYS A 38 11.45 12.30 -9.97
N ALA A 39 10.20 12.55 -10.36
CA ALA A 39 9.61 13.89 -10.35
C ALA A 39 8.94 14.26 -9.01
N ASP A 40 8.63 13.28 -8.16
CA ASP A 40 7.88 13.46 -6.92
C ASP A 40 8.82 13.67 -5.73
N SER A 41 8.82 14.87 -5.16
CA SER A 41 9.68 15.21 -4.02
C SER A 41 9.37 14.44 -2.72
N ALA A 42 8.24 13.72 -2.66
CA ALA A 42 7.94 12.81 -1.56
C ALA A 42 8.42 11.38 -1.80
N ALA A 43 8.79 11.01 -3.04
CA ALA A 43 9.19 9.65 -3.38
C ALA A 43 10.65 9.36 -2.97
N HIS A 44 10.93 8.13 -2.57
CA HIS A 44 12.29 7.69 -2.24
C HIS A 44 13.24 7.74 -3.44
N ALA A 45 12.70 7.58 -4.64
CA ALA A 45 13.47 7.66 -5.90
C ALA A 45 13.51 9.10 -6.49
N PHE A 46 13.15 10.12 -5.71
CA PHE A 46 13.24 11.51 -6.14
C PHE A 46 14.62 11.85 -6.73
N ARG A 47 14.63 12.59 -7.83
CA ARG A 47 15.83 12.94 -8.62
C ARG A 47 16.63 11.73 -9.13
N GLY A 48 15.97 10.58 -9.26
CA GLY A 48 16.59 9.38 -9.81
C GLY A 48 17.48 8.60 -8.82
N ARG A 49 17.28 8.81 -7.51
CA ARG A 49 18.04 8.11 -6.48
C ARG A 49 17.87 6.59 -6.62
N VAL A 50 18.98 5.89 -6.69
CA VAL A 50 19.09 4.43 -6.67
C VAL A 50 19.90 4.03 -5.45
N ASP A 51 19.35 3.18 -4.61
CA ASP A 51 20.03 2.54 -3.49
C ASP A 51 19.46 1.12 -3.32
N GLY A 52 20.07 0.29 -2.48
CA GLY A 52 19.61 -1.09 -2.27
C GLY A 52 18.14 -1.21 -1.80
N ARG A 53 17.57 -0.11 -1.31
CA ARG A 53 16.16 -0.05 -0.92
C ARG A 53 15.26 0.20 -2.13
N THR A 54 15.64 1.11 -3.05
CA THR A 54 14.81 1.56 -4.17
C THR A 54 14.98 0.73 -5.44
N GLU A 55 15.94 -0.19 -5.49
CA GLU A 55 16.29 -0.98 -6.66
C GLU A 55 15.08 -1.68 -7.30
N VAL A 56 14.20 -2.28 -6.50
CA VAL A 56 13.00 -2.98 -7.00
C VAL A 56 12.04 -2.06 -7.76
N LEU A 57 12.04 -0.77 -7.46
CA LEU A 57 11.18 0.21 -8.15
C LEU A 57 11.60 0.44 -9.61
N TYR A 58 12.85 0.16 -9.95
CA TYR A 58 13.38 0.32 -11.31
C TYR A 58 13.14 -0.90 -12.20
N ARG A 59 12.61 -2.01 -11.63
CA ARG A 59 12.14 -3.17 -12.40
C ARG A 59 10.78 -2.87 -13.04
N GLN A 60 10.35 -3.74 -13.94
CA GLN A 60 8.95 -3.75 -14.41
C GLN A 60 7.99 -3.78 -13.21
N GLY A 61 6.90 -3.00 -13.24
CA GLY A 61 5.92 -2.98 -12.16
C GLY A 61 5.29 -4.34 -11.84
N GLY A 62 4.73 -4.47 -10.63
CA GLY A 62 4.10 -5.71 -10.14
C GLY A 62 4.86 -6.38 -8.99
N TYR A 63 5.87 -5.74 -8.44
CA TYR A 63 6.66 -6.26 -7.32
C TYR A 63 6.34 -5.54 -6.01
N ALA A 64 6.49 -6.27 -4.90
CA ALA A 64 6.40 -5.72 -3.55
C ALA A 64 7.63 -4.87 -3.22
N TYR A 65 7.41 -3.60 -2.94
CA TYR A 65 8.41 -2.72 -2.37
C TYR A 65 8.14 -2.53 -0.88
N VAL A 66 8.90 -3.20 -0.03
CA VAL A 66 8.74 -3.13 1.43
C VAL A 66 9.96 -2.48 2.07
N PHE A 67 9.72 -1.41 2.84
CA PHE A 67 10.78 -0.71 3.57
C PHE A 67 10.38 -0.47 5.03
N LEU A 68 11.37 -0.18 5.88
CA LEU A 68 11.14 0.22 7.27
C LEU A 68 11.06 1.73 7.40
N ILE A 69 10.02 2.22 8.09
CA ILE A 69 9.94 3.59 8.57
C ILE A 69 10.25 3.60 10.08
N TYR A 70 11.00 4.60 10.53
CA TYR A 70 11.49 4.73 11.92
C TYR A 70 12.23 3.49 12.45
N GLY A 71 12.81 2.69 11.55
CA GLY A 71 13.55 1.48 11.90
C GLY A 71 12.71 0.31 12.42
N MET A 72 11.39 0.46 12.58
CA MET A 72 10.54 -0.55 13.25
C MET A 72 9.25 -0.92 12.52
N TYR A 73 8.73 -0.08 11.64
CA TYR A 73 7.46 -0.35 10.97
C TYR A 73 7.65 -0.61 9.49
N SER A 74 7.18 -1.76 9.01
CA SER A 74 7.15 -2.05 7.58
C SER A 74 6.08 -1.22 6.87
N CYS A 75 6.39 -0.73 5.66
CA CYS A 75 5.45 -0.12 4.74
C CYS A 75 5.46 -0.93 3.44
N PHE A 76 4.29 -1.37 3.01
CA PHE A 76 4.11 -2.17 1.80
C PHE A 76 3.63 -1.31 0.65
N ASN A 77 4.34 -1.41 -0.48
CA ASN A 77 4.01 -0.72 -1.72
C ASN A 77 4.01 -1.71 -2.88
N VAL A 78 3.25 -1.38 -3.91
CA VAL A 78 3.24 -2.04 -5.21
C VAL A 78 4.06 -1.19 -6.18
N SER A 79 5.11 -1.73 -6.82
CA SER A 79 5.79 -1.05 -7.92
C SER A 79 4.89 -1.02 -9.15
N THR A 80 4.85 0.11 -9.88
CA THR A 80 3.83 0.34 -10.92
C THR A 80 4.40 0.81 -12.26
N GLY A 81 5.60 1.40 -12.27
CA GLY A 81 6.22 1.93 -13.49
C GLY A 81 6.71 0.83 -14.46
N PRO A 82 6.92 1.17 -15.74
CA PRO A 82 7.73 0.35 -16.62
C PRO A 82 9.19 0.31 -16.12
N GLU A 83 9.99 -0.61 -16.68
CA GLU A 83 11.41 -0.68 -16.35
C GLU A 83 12.12 0.68 -16.48
N GLY A 84 12.88 1.06 -15.46
CA GLY A 84 13.58 2.35 -15.38
C GLY A 84 12.75 3.52 -14.85
N VAL A 85 11.44 3.32 -14.59
CA VAL A 85 10.52 4.33 -14.03
C VAL A 85 10.12 3.94 -12.61
N PRO A 86 10.75 4.51 -11.56
CA PRO A 86 10.64 4.03 -10.18
C PRO A 86 9.41 4.58 -9.45
N GLU A 87 8.23 4.22 -9.93
CA GLU A 87 6.95 4.63 -9.35
C GLU A 87 6.33 3.52 -8.52
N CYS A 88 5.53 3.88 -7.52
CA CYS A 88 4.85 2.90 -6.68
C CYS A 88 3.56 3.46 -6.06
N VAL A 89 2.76 2.53 -5.54
CA VAL A 89 1.57 2.82 -4.74
C VAL A 89 1.74 2.23 -3.35
N LEU A 90 1.74 3.09 -2.33
CA LEU A 90 1.70 2.70 -0.92
C LEU A 90 0.29 2.27 -0.54
N ILE A 91 0.14 1.05 0.00
CA ILE A 91 -1.11 0.61 0.61
C ILE A 91 -1.13 1.09 2.06
N ARG A 92 -2.14 1.91 2.40
CA ARG A 92 -2.19 2.57 3.71
C ARG A 92 -3.14 1.94 4.70
N ALA A 93 -4.28 1.44 4.22
CA ALA A 93 -5.26 0.80 5.08
C ALA A 93 -6.05 -0.28 4.34
N LEU A 94 -6.45 -1.28 5.12
CA LEU A 94 -7.29 -2.39 4.68
C LEU A 94 -8.51 -2.54 5.60
N GLU A 95 -9.62 -2.95 5.01
CA GLU A 95 -10.72 -3.59 5.72
C GLU A 95 -10.39 -5.08 5.89
N PRO A 96 -10.25 -5.60 7.13
CA PRO A 96 -9.97 -7.01 7.36
C PRO A 96 -11.10 -7.93 6.86
N LEU A 97 -10.76 -8.97 6.08
CA LEU A 97 -11.73 -9.91 5.50
C LEU A 97 -11.53 -11.33 6.01
N GLU A 98 -10.28 -11.83 6.03
CA GLU A 98 -9.93 -13.20 6.39
C GLU A 98 -8.73 -13.24 7.32
N GLY A 99 -8.64 -14.27 8.18
CA GLY A 99 -7.56 -14.41 9.16
C GLY A 99 -7.61 -13.37 10.28
N ILE A 100 -8.82 -12.92 10.66
CA ILE A 100 -9.03 -11.84 11.63
C ILE A 100 -8.41 -12.18 12.99
N GLU A 101 -8.55 -13.41 13.48
CA GLU A 101 -7.97 -13.83 14.76
C GLU A 101 -6.43 -13.81 14.72
N LEU A 102 -5.84 -14.21 13.59
CA LEU A 102 -4.41 -14.09 13.37
C LEU A 102 -3.95 -12.64 13.35
N MET A 103 -4.71 -11.75 12.69
CA MET A 103 -4.46 -10.31 12.71
C MET A 103 -4.56 -9.73 14.14
N ARG A 104 -5.56 -10.14 14.93
CA ARG A 104 -5.72 -9.75 16.34
C ARG A 104 -4.51 -10.15 17.17
N SER A 105 -4.10 -11.40 17.06
CA SER A 105 -2.93 -11.93 17.75
C SER A 105 -1.66 -11.14 17.41
N ARG A 106 -1.36 -10.95 16.13
CA ARG A 106 -0.18 -10.20 15.68
C ARG A 106 -0.19 -8.74 16.10
N ARG A 107 -1.37 -8.12 16.16
CA ARG A 107 -1.57 -6.71 16.52
C ARG A 107 -1.68 -6.47 18.02
N GLY A 108 -2.11 -7.45 18.82
CA GLY A 108 -2.52 -7.25 20.20
C GLY A 108 -3.69 -6.28 20.32
N ARG A 109 -4.70 -6.40 19.43
CA ARG A 109 -5.88 -5.52 19.36
C ARG A 109 -7.11 -6.32 18.97
N GLU A 110 -8.24 -6.04 19.66
CA GLU A 110 -9.51 -6.72 19.42
C GLU A 110 -10.39 -6.02 18.37
N LYS A 111 -10.35 -4.68 18.35
CA LYS A 111 -11.24 -3.89 17.52
C LYS A 111 -10.81 -3.96 16.05
N LEU A 112 -11.71 -4.41 15.16
CA LEU A 112 -11.45 -4.59 13.73
C LEU A 112 -10.87 -3.34 13.06
N THR A 113 -11.41 -2.14 13.38
CA THR A 113 -10.95 -0.88 12.79
C THR A 113 -9.52 -0.51 13.18
N ASP A 114 -8.95 -1.15 14.20
CA ASP A 114 -7.59 -0.86 14.69
C ASP A 114 -6.55 -1.81 14.11
N LEU A 115 -6.99 -2.89 13.44
CA LEU A 115 -6.09 -3.92 12.93
C LEU A 115 -5.22 -3.40 11.77
N CYS A 116 -5.83 -2.79 10.76
CA CYS A 116 -5.18 -2.45 9.49
C CYS A 116 -5.31 -0.97 9.08
N SER A 117 -5.70 -0.07 10.00
CA SER A 117 -5.88 1.36 9.75
C SER A 117 -4.56 2.14 9.84
N GLY A 118 -3.65 1.87 8.92
CA GLY A 118 -2.34 2.52 8.80
C GLY A 118 -1.29 1.57 8.22
N PRO A 119 -0.27 2.09 7.49
CA PRO A 119 0.67 1.26 6.73
C PRO A 119 1.46 0.27 7.61
N GLY A 120 1.99 0.72 8.75
CA GLY A 120 2.68 -0.18 9.69
C GLY A 120 1.72 -1.16 10.38
N LYS A 121 0.48 -0.73 10.64
CA LYS A 121 -0.54 -1.58 11.26
C LYS A 121 -0.93 -2.72 10.32
N LEU A 122 -1.23 -2.41 9.06
CA LEU A 122 -1.60 -3.43 8.08
C LEU A 122 -0.47 -4.42 7.82
N CYS A 123 0.78 -3.95 7.70
CA CYS A 123 1.92 -4.86 7.51
C CYS A 123 2.04 -5.85 8.67
N ARG A 124 1.94 -5.37 9.92
CA ARG A 124 1.98 -6.25 11.10
C ARG A 124 0.79 -7.22 11.12
N ALA A 125 -0.43 -6.77 10.83
CA ALA A 125 -1.62 -7.62 10.79
C ALA A 125 -1.51 -8.71 9.72
N MET A 126 -1.04 -8.34 8.52
CA MET A 126 -0.89 -9.24 7.37
C MET A 126 0.36 -10.13 7.44
N GLY A 127 1.26 -9.92 8.41
CA GLY A 127 2.55 -10.63 8.48
C GLY A 127 3.51 -10.23 7.36
N ILE A 128 3.42 -8.98 6.89
CA ILE A 128 4.30 -8.44 5.85
C ILE A 128 5.51 -7.76 6.49
N SER A 129 6.69 -8.19 6.11
CA SER A 129 7.97 -7.67 6.58
C SER A 129 8.92 -7.40 5.40
N ARG A 130 10.16 -7.05 5.67
CA ARG A 130 11.20 -6.92 4.64
C ARG A 130 11.50 -8.20 3.87
N GLU A 131 11.12 -9.35 4.38
CA GLU A 131 11.28 -10.64 3.69
C GLU A 131 10.50 -10.71 2.38
N GLN A 132 9.40 -9.95 2.28
CA GLN A 132 8.60 -9.87 1.07
C GLN A 132 9.09 -8.80 0.08
N TYR A 133 10.23 -8.11 0.34
CA TYR A 133 10.83 -7.19 -0.63
C TYR A 133 11.17 -7.92 -1.95
N GLY A 134 10.68 -7.40 -3.06
CA GLY A 134 10.92 -7.96 -4.40
C GLY A 134 10.04 -9.16 -4.76
N THR A 135 9.04 -9.53 -3.93
CA THR A 135 8.06 -10.57 -4.26
C THR A 135 7.23 -10.15 -5.47
N ASP A 136 7.03 -11.06 -6.42
CA ASP A 136 6.11 -10.90 -7.56
C ASP A 136 4.66 -11.01 -7.08
N LEU A 137 3.91 -9.90 -7.17
CA LEU A 137 2.53 -9.80 -6.67
C LEU A 137 1.48 -10.44 -7.59
N THR A 138 1.89 -11.04 -8.71
CA THR A 138 1.02 -11.78 -9.64
C THR A 138 1.00 -13.29 -9.37
N ARG A 139 1.89 -13.77 -8.52
CA ARG A 139 2.08 -15.18 -8.14
C ARG A 139 2.58 -15.21 -6.70
N ASP A 140 2.86 -16.40 -6.18
CA ASP A 140 3.45 -16.55 -4.86
C ASP A 140 2.46 -16.36 -3.70
N ARG A 141 2.99 -16.09 -2.50
CA ARG A 141 2.25 -16.06 -1.22
C ARG A 141 1.74 -14.69 -0.83
N LEU A 142 2.14 -13.63 -1.53
CA LEU A 142 1.66 -12.26 -1.38
C LEU A 142 1.18 -11.77 -2.73
N PHE A 143 -0.13 -11.52 -2.87
CA PHE A 143 -0.73 -11.14 -4.14
C PHE A 143 -1.97 -10.27 -3.96
N ILE A 144 -2.42 -9.66 -5.07
CA ILE A 144 -3.60 -8.81 -5.09
C ILE A 144 -4.65 -9.42 -6.02
N LEU A 145 -5.83 -9.67 -5.47
CA LEU A 145 -7.00 -10.10 -6.24
C LEU A 145 -7.79 -8.87 -6.72
N PRO A 146 -8.35 -8.93 -7.94
CA PRO A 146 -9.22 -7.86 -8.43
C PRO A 146 -10.46 -7.72 -7.55
N LYS A 147 -11.03 -6.52 -7.51
CA LYS A 147 -12.33 -6.28 -6.86
C LYS A 147 -13.45 -7.04 -7.57
N LYS A 148 -14.48 -7.41 -6.82
CA LYS A 148 -15.68 -8.02 -7.39
C LYS A 148 -16.39 -7.03 -8.32
N PRO A 149 -17.08 -7.50 -9.37
CA PRO A 149 -17.80 -6.61 -10.31
C PRO A 149 -18.79 -5.66 -9.63
N ASP A 150 -19.46 -6.13 -8.58
CA ASP A 150 -20.48 -5.39 -7.84
C ASP A 150 -19.87 -4.49 -6.74
N ASP A 151 -18.57 -4.63 -6.43
CA ASP A 151 -17.86 -3.79 -5.46
C ASP A 151 -17.33 -2.53 -6.15
N VAL A 152 -18.17 -1.50 -6.21
CA VAL A 152 -17.84 -0.20 -6.80
C VAL A 152 -17.62 0.82 -5.68
N PRO A 153 -16.38 1.01 -5.18
CA PRO A 153 -16.11 1.96 -4.11
C PRO A 153 -16.35 3.41 -4.58
N GLU A 154 -16.87 4.24 -3.71
CA GLU A 154 -16.93 5.68 -3.94
C GLU A 154 -15.59 6.32 -3.57
N ILE A 155 -14.79 6.67 -4.57
CA ILE A 155 -13.40 7.09 -4.38
C ILE A 155 -13.27 8.60 -4.27
N ALA A 156 -12.68 9.08 -3.16
CA ALA A 156 -12.16 10.45 -3.03
C ALA A 156 -10.66 10.49 -3.28
N ALA A 157 -10.19 11.60 -3.85
CA ALA A 157 -8.79 11.95 -3.95
C ALA A 157 -8.47 13.12 -3.01
N THR A 158 -7.41 12.98 -2.20
CA THR A 158 -6.99 13.97 -1.19
C THR A 158 -5.46 14.09 -1.17
N PRO A 159 -4.89 15.11 -0.51
CA PRO A 159 -3.46 15.14 -0.25
C PRO A 159 -3.00 13.90 0.53
N ARG A 160 -1.75 13.50 0.29
CA ARG A 160 -1.07 12.40 0.98
C ARG A 160 -0.80 12.76 2.44
N ILE A 161 -0.56 11.74 3.27
CA ILE A 161 -0.36 11.89 4.71
C ILE A 161 1.13 11.92 5.05
N ASN A 162 1.53 12.84 5.93
CA ASN A 162 2.91 13.00 6.44
C ASN A 162 3.96 13.24 5.33
N VAL A 163 3.61 14.07 4.35
CA VAL A 163 4.52 14.50 3.27
C VAL A 163 4.75 16.01 3.25
N GLU A 164 4.69 16.66 4.39
CA GLU A 164 4.85 18.12 4.55
C GLU A 164 6.19 18.64 3.99
N TYR A 165 7.21 17.78 3.97
CA TYR A 165 8.54 18.05 3.40
C TYR A 165 8.57 18.10 1.86
N ALA A 166 7.49 17.71 1.20
CA ALA A 166 7.47 17.47 -0.24
C ALA A 166 7.15 18.71 -1.09
N ALA A 167 7.53 19.91 -0.63
CA ALA A 167 7.35 21.17 -1.35
C ALA A 167 5.94 21.29 -1.97
N GLU A 168 5.85 21.56 -3.28
CA GLU A 168 4.58 21.67 -4.03
C GLU A 168 3.80 20.35 -4.10
N HIS A 169 4.48 19.21 -4.07
CA HIS A 169 3.84 17.89 -4.17
C HIS A 169 3.06 17.48 -2.92
N LYS A 170 3.21 18.17 -1.79
CA LYS A 170 2.43 17.89 -0.57
C LYS A 170 0.93 18.13 -0.73
N ALA A 171 0.54 19.10 -1.59
CA ALA A 171 -0.86 19.47 -1.82
C ALA A 171 -1.53 18.62 -2.91
N MET A 172 -0.76 17.80 -3.64
CA MET A 172 -1.29 17.01 -4.75
C MET A 172 -2.27 15.96 -4.26
N PRO A 173 -3.44 15.77 -4.94
CA PRO A 173 -4.49 14.84 -4.51
C PRO A 173 -4.15 13.39 -4.89
N TRP A 174 -3.00 12.89 -4.43
CA TRP A 174 -2.45 11.58 -4.80
C TRP A 174 -2.69 10.50 -3.74
N ARG A 175 -3.59 10.75 -2.79
CA ARG A 175 -4.14 9.76 -1.87
C ARG A 175 -5.57 9.45 -2.27
N PHE A 176 -5.86 8.18 -2.52
CA PHE A 176 -7.18 7.66 -2.90
C PHE A 176 -7.76 6.86 -1.75
N VAL A 177 -9.04 7.09 -1.44
CA VAL A 177 -9.76 6.43 -0.34
C VAL A 177 -11.15 6.04 -0.77
N ASP A 178 -11.65 4.92 -0.24
CA ASP A 178 -13.08 4.60 -0.25
C ASP A 178 -13.77 5.49 0.79
N LYS A 179 -14.59 6.45 0.35
CA LYS A 179 -15.24 7.44 1.22
C LYS A 179 -16.09 6.82 2.32
N ASN A 180 -16.68 5.67 2.03
CA ASN A 180 -17.64 4.99 2.92
C ASN A 180 -16.93 4.05 3.92
N SER A 181 -15.60 3.91 3.82
CA SER A 181 -14.84 3.03 4.69
C SER A 181 -14.60 3.63 6.07
N ARG A 182 -14.90 2.84 7.11
CA ARG A 182 -14.57 3.16 8.51
C ARG A 182 -13.13 2.75 8.89
N TYR A 183 -12.37 2.13 7.97
CA TYR A 183 -11.04 1.58 8.21
C TYR A 183 -9.89 2.49 7.77
N LEU A 184 -10.17 3.71 7.34
CA LEU A 184 -9.15 4.65 6.89
C LEU A 184 -8.11 4.94 7.99
N SER A 185 -6.85 5.14 7.59
CA SER A 185 -5.76 5.52 8.51
C SER A 185 -5.96 6.92 9.08
N VAL A 186 -6.47 7.83 8.24
CA VAL A 186 -6.89 9.19 8.59
C VAL A 186 -8.25 9.43 7.95
N LYS A 187 -9.24 9.79 8.78
CA LYS A 187 -10.62 10.06 8.32
C LYS A 187 -10.65 11.26 7.37
N LEU A 188 -11.60 11.25 6.44
CA LEU A 188 -11.95 12.44 5.67
C LEU A 188 -12.55 13.50 6.62
N LYS A 189 -12.18 14.75 6.38
CA LYS A 189 -12.78 15.90 7.07
C LYS A 189 -14.06 16.32 6.35
#